data_f351720e4268abb4b1df528b866128fa
#
_entry.id   f351720e4268abb4b1df528b866128fa
#
_cell.length_a   1.000
_cell.length_b   1.000
_cell.length_c   1.000
_cell.angle_alpha   90.00
_cell.angle_beta   90.00
_cell.angle_gamma   90.00
#
_symmetry.space_group_name_H-M   'P 1'
#
loop_
_entity.id
_entity.type
_entity.pdbx_description
1 polymer ?
#
loop_
_entity_poly.entity_id
_entity_poly.type
_entity_poly.pdbx_seq_one_letter_code
_entity_poly.pdbx_strand_id
1 'polypeptide(L)'
;MKKIIFALCIGLAALSAQAAKPETYVGKQAHVLLKTAPDFAKAYREATRDVELPAWTKRLAAGQLAEIVEVGGNKRVLTSACSKQGCLDERIYILFDPDTKTASGFFFLPPDPDNLGDSRTAFSQWFGKPAKEISDFLLERAVSDAQSLKKPNP
;
A
#
# COMPACT_ATOMS: atom_id res chain seq x y z
N MET A 1 10.30 -35.74 -58.22
CA MET A 1 10.38 -34.39 -57.61
C MET A 1 9.81 -34.49 -56.20
N LYS A 2 10.69 -34.55 -55.17
CA LYS A 2 10.28 -34.64 -53.75
C LYS A 2 10.20 -33.23 -53.16
N LYS A 3 9.00 -32.79 -52.75
CA LYS A 3 8.80 -31.53 -52.04
C LYS A 3 9.10 -31.75 -50.57
N ILE A 4 10.13 -31.09 -50.05
CA ILE A 4 10.49 -31.04 -48.61
C ILE A 4 9.73 -29.87 -48.01
N ILE A 5 8.79 -30.15 -47.11
CA ILE A 5 8.07 -29.15 -46.31
C ILE A 5 8.89 -28.94 -45.06
N PHE A 6 9.50 -27.76 -44.92
CA PHE A 6 10.14 -27.30 -43.67
C PHE A 6 9.06 -26.77 -42.73
N ALA A 7 8.75 -27.51 -41.70
CA ALA A 7 7.90 -27.02 -40.60
C ALA A 7 8.74 -26.15 -39.64
N LEU A 8 8.48 -24.84 -39.68
CA LEU A 8 9.11 -23.87 -38.79
C LEU A 8 8.38 -23.89 -37.42
N CYS A 9 8.92 -24.58 -36.45
CA CYS A 9 8.41 -24.51 -35.06
C CYS A 9 8.86 -23.20 -34.43
N ILE A 10 7.95 -22.22 -34.39
CA ILE A 10 8.16 -20.99 -33.60
C ILE A 10 7.87 -21.34 -32.13
N GLY A 11 8.92 -21.55 -31.35
CA GLY A 11 8.83 -21.71 -29.90
C GLY A 11 8.48 -20.37 -29.27
N LEU A 12 7.24 -20.19 -28.79
CA LEU A 12 6.87 -19.11 -27.89
C LEU A 12 7.55 -19.39 -26.53
N ALA A 13 8.64 -18.71 -26.25
CA ALA A 13 9.17 -18.61 -24.91
C ALA A 13 8.22 -17.71 -24.10
N ALA A 14 7.34 -18.30 -23.28
CA ALA A 14 6.56 -17.57 -22.30
C ALA A 14 7.54 -17.04 -21.23
N LEU A 15 7.85 -15.75 -21.29
CA LEU A 15 8.50 -15.05 -20.17
C LEU A 15 7.49 -15.02 -19.01
N SER A 16 7.59 -16.00 -18.12
CA SER A 16 6.91 -15.95 -16.83
C SER A 16 7.53 -14.78 -16.03
N ALA A 17 6.84 -13.66 -16.00
CA ALA A 17 7.19 -12.55 -15.11
C ALA A 17 7.04 -13.05 -13.67
N GLN A 18 8.17 -13.39 -13.06
CA GLN A 18 8.22 -13.87 -11.68
C GLN A 18 7.79 -12.73 -10.75
N ALA A 19 6.74 -12.94 -9.97
CA ALA A 19 6.31 -11.98 -8.97
C ALA A 19 7.47 -11.71 -8.00
N ALA A 20 7.72 -10.44 -7.68
CA ALA A 20 8.77 -10.11 -6.73
C ALA A 20 8.36 -10.62 -5.34
N LYS A 21 9.30 -11.29 -4.65
CA LYS A 21 9.03 -11.83 -3.31
C LYS A 21 8.73 -10.69 -2.33
N PRO A 22 7.75 -10.85 -1.41
CA PRO A 22 7.38 -9.82 -0.42
C PRO A 22 8.58 -9.27 0.37
N GLU A 23 9.58 -10.09 0.65
CA GLU A 23 10.80 -9.73 1.38
C GLU A 23 11.60 -8.59 0.71
N THR A 24 11.46 -8.42 -0.60
CA THR A 24 12.15 -7.37 -1.37
C THR A 24 11.71 -5.96 -0.94
N TYR A 25 10.52 -5.83 -0.37
CA TYR A 25 9.91 -4.56 0.03
C TYR A 25 10.17 -4.20 1.49
N VAL A 26 10.44 -5.20 2.35
CA VAL A 26 10.56 -5.05 3.81
C VAL A 26 11.70 -4.10 4.21
N GLY A 27 11.47 -3.33 5.27
CA GLY A 27 12.46 -2.42 5.84
C GLY A 27 12.65 -1.12 5.05
N LYS A 28 11.86 -0.88 4.01
CA LYS A 28 11.89 0.35 3.20
C LYS A 28 10.72 1.26 3.55
N GLN A 29 10.94 2.55 3.53
CA GLN A 29 9.85 3.52 3.67
C GLN A 29 9.05 3.63 2.37
N ALA A 30 7.78 4.01 2.45
CA ALA A 30 6.87 4.11 1.31
C ALA A 30 7.42 4.99 0.16
N HIS A 31 8.06 6.11 0.46
CA HIS A 31 8.67 6.98 -0.56
C HIS A 31 9.88 6.34 -1.26
N VAL A 32 10.60 5.45 -0.58
CA VAL A 32 11.69 4.67 -1.19
C VAL A 32 11.09 3.62 -2.12
N LEU A 33 10.02 2.93 -1.69
CA LEU A 33 9.30 1.96 -2.53
C LEU A 33 8.75 2.61 -3.80
N LEU A 34 8.20 3.84 -3.72
CA LEU A 34 7.75 4.57 -4.91
C LEU A 34 8.86 4.81 -5.95
N LYS A 35 10.12 4.92 -5.52
CA LYS A 35 11.26 5.19 -6.39
C LYS A 35 11.94 3.91 -6.88
N THR A 36 11.99 2.89 -6.06
CA THR A 36 12.84 1.71 -6.28
C THR A 36 12.09 0.42 -6.59
N ALA A 37 10.77 0.40 -6.40
CA ALA A 37 9.90 -0.76 -6.62
C ALA A 37 8.82 -0.43 -7.67
N PRO A 38 9.07 -0.68 -8.97
CA PRO A 38 8.14 -0.29 -10.05
C PRO A 38 6.74 -0.86 -9.91
N ASP A 39 6.62 -2.13 -9.45
CA ASP A 39 5.32 -2.79 -9.26
C ASP A 39 4.50 -2.11 -8.15
N PHE A 40 5.14 -1.80 -7.01
CA PHE A 40 4.51 -1.03 -5.93
C PHE A 40 4.09 0.36 -6.42
N ALA A 41 4.98 1.07 -7.11
CA ALA A 41 4.73 2.42 -7.59
C ALA A 41 3.57 2.46 -8.60
N LYS A 42 3.49 1.47 -9.48
CA LYS A 42 2.39 1.33 -10.46
C LYS A 42 1.09 1.04 -9.73
N ALA A 43 1.06 0.03 -8.87
CA ALA A 43 -0.12 -0.38 -8.12
C ALA A 43 -0.70 0.79 -7.29
N TYR A 44 0.16 1.51 -6.57
CA TYR A 44 -0.23 2.67 -5.78
C TYR A 44 -0.86 3.78 -6.64
N ARG A 45 -0.21 4.16 -7.76
CA ARG A 45 -0.74 5.19 -8.66
C ARG A 45 -2.07 4.78 -9.30
N GLU A 46 -2.23 3.52 -9.65
CA GLU A 46 -3.48 3.00 -10.19
C GLU A 46 -4.60 3.02 -9.14
N ALA A 47 -4.30 2.58 -7.93
CA ALA A 47 -5.26 2.56 -6.83
C ALA A 47 -5.74 3.95 -6.41
N THR A 48 -4.88 4.97 -6.53
CA THR A 48 -5.16 6.36 -6.11
C THR A 48 -5.58 7.28 -7.25
N ARG A 49 -5.66 6.79 -8.48
CA ARG A 49 -5.90 7.61 -9.69
C ARG A 49 -7.15 8.47 -9.61
N ASP A 50 -8.25 7.84 -9.17
CA ASP A 50 -9.59 8.44 -9.17
C ASP A 50 -10.03 8.88 -7.76
N VAL A 51 -9.06 9.07 -6.86
CA VAL A 51 -9.30 9.44 -5.47
C VAL A 51 -8.65 10.79 -5.18
N GLU A 52 -9.43 11.71 -4.63
CA GLU A 52 -8.93 13.01 -4.22
C GLU A 52 -8.15 12.86 -2.89
N LEU A 53 -6.84 12.98 -2.96
CA LEU A 53 -5.93 12.87 -1.83
C LEU A 53 -5.04 14.11 -1.74
N PRO A 54 -4.57 14.48 -0.53
CA PRO A 54 -3.63 15.59 -0.35
C PRO A 54 -2.38 15.46 -1.22
N ALA A 55 -1.86 16.58 -1.70
CA ALA A 55 -0.75 16.60 -2.67
C ALA A 55 0.52 15.87 -2.20
N TRP A 56 0.76 15.81 -0.88
CA TRP A 56 1.93 15.13 -0.33
C TRP A 56 1.88 13.60 -0.53
N THR A 57 0.68 12.99 -0.64
CA THR A 57 0.51 11.55 -0.85
C THR A 57 1.08 11.08 -2.19
N LYS A 58 1.20 11.96 -3.17
CA LYS A 58 1.84 11.66 -4.47
C LYS A 58 3.33 11.33 -4.35
N ARG A 59 3.98 11.78 -3.27
CA ARG A 59 5.42 11.58 -3.02
C ARG A 59 5.68 10.69 -1.81
N LEU A 60 4.69 10.46 -0.98
CA LEU A 60 4.77 9.71 0.27
C LEU A 60 5.98 10.17 1.11
N ALA A 61 5.77 10.95 2.14
CA ALA A 61 6.88 11.44 2.99
C ALA A 61 7.35 10.34 3.97
N ALA A 62 7.89 10.73 5.11
CA ALA A 62 8.28 9.82 6.17
C ALA A 62 7.09 8.99 6.67
N GLY A 63 7.36 7.81 7.19
CA GLY A 63 6.34 6.90 7.72
C GLY A 63 6.97 5.63 8.26
N GLN A 64 6.15 4.63 8.52
CA GLN A 64 6.62 3.33 8.99
C GLN A 64 7.35 2.56 7.88
N LEU A 65 8.33 1.77 8.29
CA LEU A 65 8.99 0.83 7.39
C LEU A 65 7.98 -0.23 6.94
N ALA A 66 8.13 -0.65 5.68
CA ALA A 66 7.32 -1.72 5.12
C ALA A 66 7.59 -3.04 5.85
N GLU A 67 6.53 -3.75 6.16
CA GLU A 67 6.54 -5.05 6.81
C GLU A 67 5.65 -6.05 6.08
N ILE A 68 5.91 -7.34 6.25
CA ILE A 68 5.02 -8.38 5.76
C ILE A 68 3.93 -8.61 6.79
N VAL A 69 2.69 -8.60 6.33
CA VAL A 69 1.50 -8.95 7.10
C VAL A 69 0.72 -10.04 6.39
N GLU A 70 -0.02 -10.84 7.16
CA GLU A 70 -0.92 -11.84 6.61
C GLU A 70 -2.36 -11.36 6.74
N VAL A 71 -3.07 -11.25 5.61
CA VAL A 71 -4.47 -10.81 5.57
C VAL A 71 -5.22 -11.72 4.61
N GLY A 72 -6.28 -12.36 5.10
CA GLY A 72 -7.05 -13.31 4.30
C GLY A 72 -6.22 -14.49 3.78
N GLY A 73 -5.25 -14.98 4.58
CA GLY A 73 -4.35 -16.08 4.21
C GLY A 73 -3.28 -15.73 3.16
N ASN A 74 -3.16 -14.46 2.77
CA ASN A 74 -2.17 -14.02 1.79
C ASN A 74 -1.13 -13.09 2.45
N LYS A 75 0.14 -13.26 2.09
CA LYS A 75 1.22 -12.36 2.49
C LYS A 75 1.17 -11.09 1.69
N ARG A 76 1.10 -9.97 2.38
CA ARG A 76 1.05 -8.62 1.79
C ARG A 76 2.10 -7.72 2.44
N VAL A 77 2.39 -6.62 1.79
CA VAL A 77 3.32 -5.61 2.27
C VAL A 77 2.52 -4.43 2.80
N LEU A 78 2.59 -4.19 4.10
CA LEU A 78 2.00 -3.03 4.75
C LEU A 78 3.05 -1.93 4.90
N THR A 79 2.72 -0.72 4.58
CA THR A 79 3.50 0.48 4.88
C THR A 79 2.58 1.66 5.15
N SER A 80 3.09 2.69 5.80
CA SER A 80 2.36 3.94 5.97
C SER A 80 3.24 5.14 5.68
N ALA A 81 2.62 6.27 5.38
CA ALA A 81 3.28 7.54 5.26
C ALA A 81 2.47 8.63 5.97
N CYS A 82 3.15 9.69 6.37
CA CYS A 82 2.57 10.82 7.10
C CYS A 82 2.88 12.12 6.38
N SER A 83 2.11 13.16 6.66
CA SER A 83 2.44 14.52 6.25
C SER A 83 3.72 15.00 6.95
N LYS A 84 4.29 16.11 6.46
CA LYS A 84 5.45 16.74 7.11
C LYS A 84 5.14 17.32 8.48
N GLN A 85 3.87 17.58 8.76
CA GLN A 85 3.39 18.10 10.04
C GLN A 85 3.39 17.03 11.14
N GLY A 86 3.40 15.77 10.76
CA GLY A 86 3.52 14.65 11.69
C GLY A 86 2.53 13.53 11.42
N CYS A 87 2.83 12.38 12.02
CA CYS A 87 2.00 11.18 11.87
C CYS A 87 0.73 11.21 12.75
N LEU A 88 0.58 12.20 13.60
CA LEU A 88 -0.63 12.41 14.41
C LEU A 88 -1.72 13.12 13.63
N ASP A 89 -1.34 13.98 12.67
CA ASP A 89 -2.28 14.86 11.96
C ASP A 89 -2.86 14.19 10.71
N GLU A 90 -1.99 13.60 9.88
CA GLU A 90 -2.41 12.97 8.63
C GLU A 90 -1.58 11.73 8.34
N ARG A 91 -2.25 10.64 8.01
CA ARG A 91 -1.59 9.38 7.68
C ARG A 91 -2.28 8.66 6.53
N ILE A 92 -1.49 8.01 5.70
CA ILE A 92 -1.97 7.08 4.68
C ILE A 92 -1.42 5.69 4.97
N TYR A 93 -2.30 4.69 4.95
CA TYR A 93 -1.95 3.27 5.05
C TYR A 93 -2.07 2.64 3.67
N ILE A 94 -1.07 1.86 3.30
CA ILE A 94 -0.98 1.21 1.99
C ILE A 94 -0.70 -0.28 2.21
N LEU A 95 -1.60 -1.12 1.73
CA LEU A 95 -1.42 -2.56 1.66
C LEU A 95 -1.19 -2.94 0.20
N PHE A 96 -0.01 -3.46 -0.09
CA PHE A 96 0.40 -3.91 -1.41
C PHE A 96 0.43 -5.43 -1.47
N ASP A 97 -0.20 -5.99 -2.48
CA ASP A 97 -0.17 -7.41 -2.80
C ASP A 97 0.82 -7.63 -3.94
N PRO A 98 1.99 -8.25 -3.69
CA PRO A 98 3.01 -8.45 -4.72
C PRO A 98 2.64 -9.52 -5.73
N ASP A 99 1.74 -10.46 -5.41
CA ASP A 99 1.33 -11.52 -6.32
C ASP A 99 0.37 -11.00 -7.39
N THR A 100 -0.61 -10.20 -6.97
CA THR A 100 -1.58 -9.58 -7.89
C THR A 100 -1.11 -8.23 -8.42
N LYS A 101 -0.04 -7.66 -7.85
CA LYS A 101 0.49 -6.33 -8.14
C LYS A 101 -0.56 -5.23 -7.97
N THR A 102 -1.38 -5.36 -6.95
CA THR A 102 -2.42 -4.40 -6.60
C THR A 102 -2.15 -3.73 -5.27
N ALA A 103 -2.64 -2.51 -5.10
CA ALA A 103 -2.59 -1.80 -3.83
C ALA A 103 -3.98 -1.36 -3.40
N SER A 104 -4.20 -1.35 -2.11
CA SER A 104 -5.37 -0.78 -1.47
C SER A 104 -4.98 -0.10 -0.18
N GLY A 105 -5.84 0.74 0.34
CA GLY A 105 -5.55 1.44 1.58
C GLY A 105 -6.52 2.56 1.87
N PHE A 106 -6.16 3.39 2.82
CA PHE A 106 -6.94 4.57 3.13
C PHE A 106 -6.05 5.71 3.66
N PHE A 107 -6.48 6.90 3.36
CA PHE A 107 -6.01 8.12 3.99
C PHE A 107 -6.87 8.37 5.23
N PHE A 108 -6.22 8.71 6.33
CA PHE A 108 -6.84 8.95 7.61
C PHE A 108 -6.45 10.33 8.13
N LEU A 109 -7.46 11.13 8.44
CA LEU A 109 -7.35 12.37 9.18
C LEU A 109 -8.00 12.13 10.55
N PRO A 110 -7.26 12.18 11.65
CA PRO A 110 -7.83 12.00 12.98
C PRO A 110 -8.82 13.12 13.30
N PRO A 111 -9.73 12.91 14.24
CA PRO A 111 -10.59 13.98 14.73
C PRO A 111 -9.74 15.12 15.30
N ASP A 112 -10.26 16.33 15.24
CA ASP A 112 -9.65 17.54 15.79
C ASP A 112 -9.12 17.27 17.21
N PRO A 113 -7.83 17.52 17.48
CA PRO A 113 -7.25 17.32 18.81
C PRO A 113 -7.95 18.10 19.90
N ASP A 114 -8.55 19.24 19.58
CA ASP A 114 -9.32 20.04 20.54
C ASP A 114 -10.74 19.48 20.77
N ASN A 115 -11.16 18.48 19.97
CA ASN A 115 -12.48 17.86 20.05
C ASN A 115 -12.44 16.32 19.94
N LEU A 116 -11.48 15.70 20.62
CA LEU A 116 -11.20 14.26 20.60
C LEU A 116 -12.40 13.36 20.98
N GLY A 117 -13.45 13.92 21.55
CA GLY A 117 -14.70 13.21 21.85
C GLY A 117 -15.65 13.05 20.66
N ASP A 118 -15.43 13.78 19.59
CA ASP A 118 -16.32 13.76 18.43
C ASP A 118 -15.70 12.97 17.26
N SER A 119 -15.98 11.67 17.24
CA SER A 119 -15.57 10.78 16.13
C SER A 119 -16.13 11.22 14.76
N ARG A 120 -17.12 12.13 14.73
CA ARG A 120 -17.70 12.66 13.49
C ARG A 120 -16.74 13.58 12.73
N THR A 121 -15.68 14.07 13.37
CA THR A 121 -14.64 14.89 12.72
C THR A 121 -13.52 14.05 12.10
N ALA A 122 -13.45 12.74 12.39
CA ALA A 122 -12.51 11.85 11.74
C ALA A 122 -12.93 11.65 10.28
N PHE A 123 -11.96 11.76 9.38
CA PHE A 123 -12.18 11.54 7.96
C PHE A 123 -11.33 10.38 7.46
N SER A 124 -11.93 9.49 6.66
CA SER A 124 -11.19 8.44 5.98
C SER A 124 -11.57 8.38 4.50
N GLN A 125 -10.58 8.36 3.63
CA GLN A 125 -10.74 8.21 2.20
C GLN A 125 -10.09 6.93 1.72
N TRP A 126 -10.88 5.98 1.27
CA TRP A 126 -10.44 4.67 0.78
C TRP A 126 -9.99 4.73 -0.67
N PHE A 127 -9.00 3.89 -1.04
CA PHE A 127 -8.56 3.69 -2.41
C PHE A 127 -8.27 2.21 -2.69
N GLY A 128 -8.25 1.84 -3.97
CA GLY A 128 -7.99 0.46 -4.42
C GLY A 128 -9.13 -0.52 -4.13
N LYS A 129 -10.31 -0.05 -3.71
CA LYS A 129 -11.52 -0.87 -3.46
C LYS A 129 -11.24 -2.11 -2.60
N PRO A 130 -10.74 -1.98 -1.37
CA PRO A 130 -10.38 -3.12 -0.54
C PRO A 130 -11.59 -3.99 -0.22
N ALA A 131 -11.38 -5.31 -0.19
CA ALA A 131 -12.34 -6.25 0.38
C ALA A 131 -12.52 -5.99 1.88
N LYS A 132 -13.64 -6.43 2.46
CA LYS A 132 -13.99 -6.17 3.85
C LYS A 132 -12.89 -6.58 4.84
N GLU A 133 -12.29 -7.73 4.67
CA GLU A 133 -11.20 -8.25 5.52
C GLU A 133 -9.96 -7.33 5.51
N ILE A 134 -9.64 -6.73 4.35
CA ILE A 134 -8.55 -5.78 4.21
C ILE A 134 -8.90 -4.47 4.91
N SER A 135 -10.13 -4.00 4.74
CA SER A 135 -10.60 -2.78 5.40
C SER A 135 -10.59 -2.91 6.91
N ASP A 136 -11.09 -4.02 7.44
CA ASP A 136 -11.11 -4.30 8.87
C ASP A 136 -9.68 -4.35 9.45
N PHE A 137 -8.77 -5.05 8.78
CA PHE A 137 -7.36 -5.12 9.17
C PHE A 137 -6.68 -3.74 9.21
N LEU A 138 -6.90 -2.93 8.17
CA LEU A 138 -6.30 -1.59 8.08
C LEU A 138 -6.85 -0.63 9.14
N LEU A 139 -8.15 -0.70 9.46
CA LEU A 139 -8.75 0.09 10.53
C LEU A 139 -8.22 -0.32 11.90
N GLU A 140 -8.13 -1.62 12.19
CA GLU A 140 -7.56 -2.12 13.44
C GLU A 140 -6.11 -1.66 13.62
N ARG A 141 -5.31 -1.71 12.54
CA ARG A 141 -3.95 -1.21 12.55
C ARG A 141 -3.87 0.29 12.84
N ALA A 142 -4.72 1.09 12.21
CA ALA A 142 -4.75 2.53 12.44
C ALA A 142 -5.12 2.88 13.89
N VAL A 143 -6.08 2.16 14.47
CA VAL A 143 -6.46 2.34 15.88
C VAL A 143 -5.30 1.97 16.81
N SER A 144 -4.64 0.83 16.57
CA SER A 144 -3.48 0.38 17.33
C SER A 144 -2.33 1.39 17.30
N ASP A 145 -2.01 1.89 16.11
CA ASP A 145 -0.95 2.89 15.93
C ASP A 145 -1.29 4.20 16.65
N ALA A 146 -2.54 4.67 16.58
CA ALA A 146 -2.99 5.87 17.26
C ALA A 146 -2.89 5.74 18.80
N GLN A 147 -3.20 4.56 19.34
CA GLN A 147 -3.07 4.28 20.77
C GLN A 147 -1.60 4.25 21.22
N SER A 148 -0.72 3.71 20.40
CA SER A 148 0.71 3.63 20.67
C SER A 148 1.36 5.02 20.77
N LEU A 149 0.90 5.96 19.95
CA LEU A 149 1.40 7.35 19.93
C LEU A 149 0.91 8.18 21.14
N LYS A 150 -0.18 7.76 21.79
CA LYS A 150 -0.74 8.44 22.97
C LYS A 150 -0.09 8.03 24.30
N LYS A 151 0.68 6.93 24.33
CA LYS A 151 1.41 6.55 25.55
C LYS A 151 2.61 7.47 25.72
N PRO A 152 2.70 8.28 26.80
CA PRO A 152 3.94 8.99 27.10
C PRO A 152 5.05 7.95 27.28
N ASN A 153 6.20 8.18 26.65
CA ASN A 153 7.40 7.42 26.96
C ASN A 153 7.69 7.54 28.47
N PRO A 154 7.94 6.43 29.17
CA PRO A 154 8.29 6.43 30.57
C PRO A 154 9.62 7.16 30.83
#